data_aef9a9d136e25ff9543dbaa9146de37f
#
_entry.id   aef9a9d136e25ff9543dbaa9146de37f
#
_cell.length_a   1.000
_cell.length_b   1.000
_cell.length_c   1.000
_cell.angle_alpha   90.00
_cell.angle_beta   90.00
_cell.angle_gamma   90.00
#
_symmetry.space_group_name_H-M   'P 1'
#
loop_
_entity.id
_entity.type
_entity.pdbx_description
1 polymer ?
#
loop_
_entity_poly.entity_id
_entity_poly.type
_entity_poly.pdbx_seq_one_letter_code
_entity_poly.pdbx_strand_id
1 'polypeptide(L)'
;MSSIVNSFFKDMTDTSADETLALNAIGGAAAAAGAYLGATLQATTPEVRRLFGEYLTQSIMGQENLVGLALKKNWLNPYDVPENQIMVAYKQSQNVLGEVHQES
;
A
#
# COMPACT_ATOMS: atom_id res chain seq x y z
N MET A 1 -13.87 -16.87 17.18
CA MET A 1 -13.73 -15.41 17.04
C MET A 1 -12.66 -14.84 17.93
N SER A 2 -12.70 -15.09 19.27
CA SER A 2 -11.66 -14.57 20.17
C SER A 2 -10.25 -15.09 19.84
N SER A 3 -10.11 -16.34 19.35
CA SER A 3 -8.82 -16.88 18.95
C SER A 3 -8.25 -16.19 17.70
N ILE A 4 -9.11 -15.80 16.76
CA ILE A 4 -8.70 -15.05 15.55
C ILE A 4 -8.24 -13.64 15.94
N VAL A 5 -8.99 -12.99 16.82
CA VAL A 5 -8.64 -11.64 17.30
C VAL A 5 -7.33 -11.68 18.09
N ASN A 6 -7.16 -12.65 18.99
CA ASN A 6 -5.94 -12.81 19.76
C ASN A 6 -4.75 -13.11 18.86
N SER A 7 -4.93 -13.96 17.85
CA SER A 7 -3.87 -14.26 16.88
C SER A 7 -3.48 -13.02 16.08
N PHE A 8 -4.46 -12.21 15.69
CA PHE A 8 -4.22 -10.95 14.97
C PHE A 8 -3.42 -9.97 15.83
N PHE A 9 -3.81 -9.76 17.09
CA PHE A 9 -3.09 -8.89 18.02
C PHE A 9 -1.68 -9.41 18.32
N LYS A 10 -1.53 -10.72 18.46
CA LYS A 10 -0.22 -11.34 18.68
C LYS A 10 0.69 -11.11 17.50
N ASP A 11 0.18 -11.26 16.27
CA ASP A 11 0.93 -11.00 15.05
C ASP A 11 1.33 -9.52 14.95
N MET A 12 0.46 -8.62 15.38
CA MET A 12 0.77 -7.18 15.40
C MET A 12 1.85 -6.81 16.41
N THR A 13 2.04 -7.59 17.46
CA THR A 13 3.11 -7.34 18.45
C THR A 13 4.44 -7.97 18.05
N ASP A 14 4.44 -8.86 17.07
CA ASP A 14 5.67 -9.41 16.49
C ASP A 14 6.27 -8.40 15.53
N THR A 15 7.49 -7.92 15.82
CA THR A 15 8.18 -6.90 15.02
C THR A 15 8.30 -7.32 13.54
N SER A 16 8.59 -8.61 13.29
CA SER A 16 8.71 -9.13 11.93
C SER A 16 7.37 -9.13 11.19
N ALA A 17 6.29 -9.51 11.87
CA ALA A 17 4.95 -9.49 11.30
C ALA A 17 4.49 -8.05 11.03
N ASP A 18 4.77 -7.13 11.94
CA ASP A 18 4.44 -5.71 11.78
C ASP A 18 5.16 -5.10 10.58
N GLU A 19 6.44 -5.42 10.42
CA GLU A 19 7.23 -4.97 9.27
C GLU A 19 6.61 -5.48 7.96
N THR A 20 6.33 -6.77 7.87
CA THR A 20 5.73 -7.37 6.68
C THR A 20 4.38 -6.75 6.38
N LEU A 21 3.54 -6.58 7.40
CA LEU A 21 2.21 -5.98 7.25
C LEU A 21 2.32 -4.54 6.74
N ALA A 22 3.23 -3.74 7.32
CA ALA A 22 3.42 -2.35 6.91
C ALA A 22 3.93 -2.25 5.47
N LEU A 23 4.90 -3.07 5.09
CA LEU A 23 5.45 -3.04 3.72
C LEU A 23 4.41 -3.51 2.71
N ASN A 24 3.60 -4.51 3.03
CA ASN A 24 2.49 -4.94 2.17
C ASN A 24 1.43 -3.85 2.04
N ALA A 25 1.12 -3.14 3.12
CA ALA A 25 0.16 -2.05 3.09
C ALA A 25 0.66 -0.88 2.24
N ILE A 26 1.97 -0.57 2.29
CA ILE A 26 2.58 0.46 1.44
C ILE A 26 2.43 0.07 -0.04
N GLY A 27 2.73 -1.18 -0.39
CA GLY A 27 2.57 -1.68 -1.75
C GLY A 27 1.12 -1.66 -2.20
N GLY A 28 0.19 -2.07 -1.33
CA GLY A 28 -1.25 -2.05 -1.60
C GLY A 28 -1.77 -0.63 -1.82
N ALA A 29 -1.32 0.34 -1.01
CA ALA A 29 -1.71 1.74 -1.16
C ALA A 29 -1.17 2.33 -2.47
N ALA A 30 0.05 1.98 -2.84
CA ALA A 30 0.64 2.42 -4.11
C ALA A 30 -0.13 1.85 -5.31
N ALA A 31 -0.51 0.57 -5.27
CA ALA A 31 -1.31 -0.06 -6.31
C ALA A 31 -2.70 0.58 -6.41
N ALA A 32 -3.34 0.87 -5.29
CA ALA A 32 -4.64 1.55 -5.25
C ALA A 32 -4.53 2.96 -5.85
N ALA A 33 -3.49 3.71 -5.52
CA ALA A 33 -3.27 5.04 -6.09
C ALA A 33 -3.12 4.98 -7.61
N GLY A 34 -2.39 3.99 -8.13
CA GLY A 34 -2.25 3.77 -9.56
C GLY A 34 -3.58 3.49 -10.23
N ALA A 35 -4.43 2.65 -9.62
CA ALA A 35 -5.76 2.33 -10.14
C ALA A 35 -6.67 3.57 -10.14
N TYR A 36 -6.66 4.36 -9.07
CA TYR A 36 -7.45 5.60 -8.99
C TYR A 36 -6.98 6.63 -10.00
N LEU A 37 -5.67 6.75 -10.22
CA LEU A 37 -5.12 7.62 -11.25
C LEU A 37 -5.64 7.23 -12.63
N GLY A 38 -5.57 5.95 -12.97
CA GLY A 38 -6.07 5.43 -14.24
C GLY A 38 -7.56 5.73 -14.41
N ALA A 39 -8.37 5.47 -13.36
CA ALA A 39 -9.80 5.75 -13.38
C ALA A 39 -10.09 7.24 -13.55
N THR A 40 -9.32 8.11 -12.87
CA THR A 40 -9.45 9.57 -12.99
C THR A 40 -9.22 10.02 -14.42
N LEU A 41 -8.19 9.50 -15.06
CA LEU A 41 -7.83 9.87 -16.43
C LEU A 41 -8.84 9.36 -17.46
N GLN A 42 -9.53 8.26 -17.16
CA GLN A 42 -10.54 7.67 -18.05
C GLN A 42 -11.97 8.18 -17.77
N ALA A 43 -12.17 8.90 -16.66
CA ALA A 43 -13.50 9.39 -16.30
C ALA A 43 -13.99 10.41 -17.32
N THR A 44 -15.24 10.23 -17.77
CA THR A 44 -15.84 11.06 -18.81
C THR A 44 -16.62 12.23 -18.26
N THR A 45 -16.98 12.22 -16.98
CA THR A 45 -17.72 13.31 -16.35
C THR A 45 -16.86 13.99 -15.28
N PRO A 46 -17.04 15.31 -15.08
CA PRO A 46 -16.30 16.02 -14.04
C PRO A 46 -16.56 15.49 -12.63
N GLU A 47 -17.78 15.06 -12.36
CA GLU A 47 -18.18 14.54 -11.05
C GLU A 47 -17.43 13.24 -10.70
N VAL A 48 -17.38 12.31 -11.65
CA VAL A 48 -16.69 11.03 -11.46
C VAL A 48 -15.18 11.25 -11.40
N ARG A 49 -14.66 12.13 -12.23
CA ARG A 49 -13.23 12.48 -12.22
C ARG A 49 -12.82 13.05 -10.86
N ARG A 50 -13.63 13.95 -10.32
CA ARG A 50 -13.38 14.54 -9.00
C ARG A 50 -13.39 13.49 -7.89
N LEU A 51 -14.36 12.56 -7.94
CA LEU A 51 -14.47 11.51 -6.94
C LEU A 51 -13.23 10.62 -6.92
N PHE A 52 -12.79 10.14 -8.08
CA PHE A 52 -11.58 9.32 -8.17
C PHE A 52 -10.33 10.10 -7.81
N GLY A 53 -10.29 11.40 -8.13
CA GLY A 53 -9.20 12.28 -7.72
C GLY A 53 -9.10 12.43 -6.20
N GLU A 54 -10.23 12.48 -5.51
CA GLU A 54 -10.27 12.50 -4.05
C GLU A 54 -9.77 11.18 -3.46
N TYR A 55 -10.19 10.06 -4.00
CA TYR A 55 -9.69 8.74 -3.58
C TYR A 55 -8.19 8.60 -3.83
N LEU A 56 -7.71 9.10 -4.96
CA LEU A 56 -6.27 9.11 -5.26
C LEU A 56 -5.51 9.89 -4.20
N THR A 57 -5.98 11.09 -3.85
CA THR A 57 -5.36 11.93 -2.82
C THR A 57 -5.31 11.20 -1.47
N GLN A 58 -6.42 10.57 -1.06
CA GLN A 58 -6.48 9.80 0.18
C GLN A 58 -5.50 8.62 0.17
N SER A 59 -5.37 7.94 -0.96
CA SER A 59 -4.43 6.82 -1.10
C SER A 59 -2.98 7.28 -0.97
N ILE A 60 -2.64 8.42 -1.53
CA ILE A 60 -1.30 9.00 -1.42
C ILE A 60 -1.01 9.39 0.04
N MET A 61 -1.95 10.04 0.71
CA MET A 61 -1.79 10.43 2.11
C MET A 61 -1.63 9.20 3.02
N GLY A 62 -2.41 8.16 2.78
CA GLY A 62 -2.29 6.90 3.52
C GLY A 62 -0.93 6.26 3.29
N GLN A 63 -0.46 6.26 2.07
CA GLN A 63 0.85 5.71 1.71
C GLN A 63 1.97 6.51 2.39
N GLU A 64 1.90 7.84 2.40
CA GLU A 64 2.87 8.70 3.09
C GLU A 64 2.93 8.39 4.59
N ASN A 65 1.79 8.19 5.23
CA ASN A 65 1.74 7.86 6.64
C ASN A 65 2.39 6.51 6.94
N LEU A 66 2.16 5.52 6.08
CA LEU A 66 2.76 4.20 6.22
C LEU A 66 4.28 4.24 5.99
N VAL A 67 4.72 4.98 4.99
CA VAL A 67 6.16 5.16 4.72
C VAL A 67 6.82 5.87 5.91
N GLY A 68 6.19 6.91 6.44
CA GLY A 68 6.68 7.61 7.63
C GLY A 68 6.84 6.68 8.82
N LEU A 69 5.87 5.81 9.06
CA LEU A 69 5.94 4.81 10.12
C LEU A 69 7.10 3.83 9.88
N ALA A 70 7.22 3.32 8.65
CA ALA A 70 8.27 2.36 8.30
C ALA A 70 9.67 2.96 8.45
N LEU A 71 9.84 4.23 8.09
CA LEU A 71 11.10 4.94 8.29
C LEU A 71 11.41 5.11 9.78
N LYS A 72 10.42 5.48 10.58
CA LYS A 72 10.56 5.65 12.01
C LYS A 72 10.97 4.35 12.70
N LYS A 73 10.47 3.22 12.21
CA LYS A 73 10.77 1.89 12.74
C LYS A 73 12.03 1.28 12.13
N ASN A 74 12.72 1.96 11.24
CA ASN A 74 13.90 1.47 10.51
C ASN A 74 13.61 0.25 9.62
N TRP A 75 12.36 0.11 9.15
CA TRP A 75 11.98 -0.94 8.20
C TRP A 75 12.32 -0.54 6.76
N LEU A 76 12.50 0.75 6.51
CA LEU A 76 12.94 1.30 5.23
C LEU A 76 14.19 2.14 5.45
N ASN A 77 15.09 2.12 4.46
CA ASN A 77 16.28 2.97 4.48
C ASN A 77 16.05 4.14 3.52
N PRO A 78 15.95 5.40 4.04
CA PRO A 78 15.72 6.56 3.18
C PRO A 78 16.89 6.88 2.26
N TYR A 79 18.07 6.31 2.54
CA TYR A 79 19.28 6.51 1.76
C TYR A 79 19.59 5.34 0.84
N ASP A 80 18.67 4.39 0.68
CA ASP A 80 18.84 3.28 -0.23
C ASP A 80 18.89 3.78 -1.67
N VAL A 81 19.57 2.99 -2.54
CA VAL A 81 19.70 3.34 -3.95
C VAL A 81 18.30 3.40 -4.58
N PRO A 82 17.98 4.47 -5.35
CA PRO A 82 16.65 4.61 -5.93
C PRO A 82 16.17 3.41 -6.74
N GLU A 83 17.10 2.74 -7.47
CA GLU A 83 16.77 1.55 -8.24
C GLU A 83 16.26 0.42 -7.35
N ASN A 84 16.84 0.25 -6.16
CA ASN A 84 16.39 -0.79 -5.20
C ASN A 84 15.00 -0.47 -4.65
N GLN A 85 14.72 0.79 -4.36
CA GLN A 85 13.41 1.22 -3.88
C GLN A 85 12.33 0.98 -4.93
N ILE A 86 12.62 1.30 -6.19
CA ILE A 86 11.70 1.07 -7.31
C ILE A 86 11.46 -0.42 -7.49
N MET A 87 12.51 -1.24 -7.41
CA MET A 87 12.41 -2.68 -7.56
C MET A 87 11.52 -3.30 -6.47
N VAL A 88 11.68 -2.88 -5.22
CA VAL A 88 10.87 -3.36 -4.11
C VAL A 88 9.40 -2.96 -4.32
N ALA A 89 9.14 -1.71 -4.68
CA ALA A 89 7.79 -1.22 -4.94
C ALA A 89 7.14 -1.98 -6.10
N TYR A 90 7.88 -2.25 -7.16
CA TYR A 90 7.41 -3.00 -8.32
C TYR A 90 7.00 -4.42 -7.92
N LYS A 91 7.86 -5.11 -7.17
CA LYS A 91 7.57 -6.47 -6.70
C LYS A 91 6.35 -6.53 -5.79
N GLN A 92 6.22 -5.56 -4.88
CA GLN A 92 5.05 -5.48 -4.00
C GLN A 92 3.76 -5.27 -4.80
N SER A 93 3.80 -4.38 -5.79
CA SER A 93 2.66 -4.12 -6.67
C SER A 93 2.27 -5.37 -7.46
N GLN A 94 3.24 -6.12 -7.97
CA GLN A 94 2.99 -7.39 -8.67
C GLN A 94 2.34 -8.42 -7.77
N ASN A 95 2.80 -8.53 -6.52
CA ASN A 95 2.22 -9.47 -5.57
C ASN A 95 0.75 -9.16 -5.28
N VAL A 96 0.42 -7.88 -5.10
CA VAL A 96 -0.97 -7.44 -4.88
C VAL A 96 -1.83 -7.77 -6.11
N LEU A 97 -1.35 -7.43 -7.32
CA LEU A 97 -2.08 -7.71 -8.56
C LEU A 97 -2.21 -9.21 -8.81
N GLY A 98 -1.17 -10.00 -8.47
CA GLY A 98 -1.21 -11.45 -8.58
C GLY A 98 -2.29 -12.07 -7.69
N GLU A 99 -2.44 -11.60 -6.47
CA GLU A 99 -3.49 -12.03 -5.56
C GLU A 99 -4.88 -11.72 -6.11
N VAL A 100 -5.07 -10.51 -6.65
CA VAL A 100 -6.34 -10.13 -7.27
C VAL A 100 -6.68 -11.02 -8.47
N HIS A 101 -5.70 -11.32 -9.32
CA HIS A 101 -5.91 -12.21 -10.47
C HIS A 101 -6.23 -13.63 -10.06
N GLN A 102 -5.66 -14.13 -8.97
CA GLN A 102 -5.95 -15.48 -8.48
C GLN A 102 -7.36 -15.62 -7.93
N GLU A 103 -7.95 -14.54 -7.42
CA GLU A 103 -9.32 -14.55 -6.92
C GLU A 103 -10.37 -14.46 -8.03
N SER A 104 -9.98 -14.03 -9.21
CA SER A 104 -10.88 -13.91 -10.34
C SER A 104 -10.80 -15.13 -11.24
#